data_c13bf45880f4d256a64db0cd3db66a53
#
_entry.id   c13bf45880f4d256a64db0cd3db66a53
#
_cell.length_a   1.000
_cell.length_b   1.000
_cell.length_c   1.000
_cell.angle_alpha   90.00
_cell.angle_beta   90.00
_cell.angle_gamma   90.00
#
_symmetry.space_group_name_H-M   'P 1'
#
loop_
_entity.id
_entity.type
_entity.pdbx_description
1 polymer ?
#
loop_
_entity_poly.entity_id
_entity_poly.type
_entity_poly.pdbx_seq_one_letter_code
_entity_poly.pdbx_strand_id
1 'polypeptide(L)'
;LTYSVGVGGTLVGDATQQVPAGGNGAPVTAVRNTGYVFKDWSDGRTDNPRSDLNVTADLSVTATFLRTVTLTYTASAGGTLEGVTLQSFLQGLDGTPVTAVPGEGFIFVDWSDGRTDNPRSDLDVTENVTVTANFVAQFTLAYTAGSNGSITGATTQIVNGGSDGSAVTAVPDAEFGFVGWSDGRTDNPRTDEAVNGDVSVTATFAPAVSLTYTAGPNGTLSGNT
;
A
#
# COMPACT_ATOMS: atom_id res chain seq x y z
N LEU A 1 -48.62 13.13 -19.97
CA LEU A 1 -47.50 12.34 -19.45
C LEU A 1 -46.19 13.02 -19.82
N THR A 2 -45.30 13.13 -18.88
CA THR A 2 -43.95 13.68 -19.10
C THR A 2 -42.91 12.69 -18.55
N TYR A 3 -42.02 12.25 -19.41
CA TYR A 3 -40.92 11.36 -19.05
C TYR A 3 -39.60 12.12 -19.19
N SER A 4 -38.75 12.08 -18.19
CA SER A 4 -37.42 12.66 -18.19
C SER A 4 -36.36 11.62 -17.86
N VAL A 5 -35.08 11.96 -18.07
CA VAL A 5 -33.97 11.07 -17.85
C VAL A 5 -32.94 11.74 -16.95
N GLY A 6 -32.47 11.01 -15.96
CA GLY A 6 -31.34 11.40 -15.12
C GLY A 6 -30.00 11.14 -15.80
N VAL A 7 -28.91 11.45 -15.09
CA VAL A 7 -27.56 11.15 -15.55
C VAL A 7 -27.41 9.64 -15.75
N GLY A 8 -26.76 9.24 -16.83
CA GLY A 8 -26.42 7.85 -17.09
C GLY A 8 -27.31 7.13 -18.10
N GLY A 9 -28.27 7.80 -18.75
CA GLY A 9 -29.08 7.18 -19.77
C GLY A 9 -29.70 8.14 -20.77
N THR A 10 -30.55 7.58 -21.62
CA THR A 10 -31.39 8.27 -22.61
C THR A 10 -32.78 7.66 -22.64
N LEU A 11 -33.74 8.31 -23.28
CA LEU A 11 -35.07 7.77 -23.52
C LEU A 11 -35.26 7.39 -24.99
N VAL A 12 -35.99 6.33 -25.24
CA VAL A 12 -36.53 5.94 -26.54
C VAL A 12 -38.06 5.86 -26.42
N GLY A 13 -38.77 6.52 -27.32
CA GLY A 13 -40.21 6.78 -27.29
C GLY A 13 -40.53 8.23 -27.06
N ASP A 14 -41.85 8.58 -27.11
CA ASP A 14 -42.29 9.96 -26.94
C ASP A 14 -42.21 10.40 -25.48
N ALA A 15 -41.27 11.29 -25.19
CA ALA A 15 -41.03 11.78 -23.83
C ALA A 15 -42.18 12.66 -23.29
N THR A 16 -42.99 13.21 -24.17
CA THR A 16 -44.19 13.98 -23.80
C THR A 16 -45.40 13.45 -24.60
N GLN A 17 -46.40 13.00 -23.86
CA GLN A 17 -47.60 12.41 -24.49
C GLN A 17 -48.87 13.05 -23.94
N GLN A 18 -49.80 13.36 -24.83
CA GLN A 18 -51.12 13.79 -24.46
C GLN A 18 -52.11 12.62 -24.70
N VAL A 19 -52.75 12.17 -23.63
CA VAL A 19 -53.71 11.08 -23.65
C VAL A 19 -55.04 11.55 -23.06
N PRO A 20 -56.20 11.10 -23.59
CA PRO A 20 -57.50 11.37 -22.98
C PRO A 20 -57.56 10.77 -21.55
N ALA A 21 -58.39 11.35 -20.69
CA ALA A 21 -58.62 10.76 -19.36
C ALA A 21 -59.13 9.31 -19.48
N GLY A 22 -58.46 8.40 -18.76
CA GLY A 22 -58.71 6.97 -18.87
C GLY A 22 -57.98 6.29 -20.05
N GLY A 23 -57.25 7.04 -20.87
CA GLY A 23 -56.44 6.52 -21.98
C GLY A 23 -55.09 5.91 -21.51
N ASN A 24 -54.38 5.29 -22.44
CA ASN A 24 -53.09 4.67 -22.21
C ASN A 24 -51.97 5.44 -22.91
N GLY A 25 -50.87 5.60 -22.23
CA GLY A 25 -49.61 6.13 -22.79
C GLY A 25 -48.92 5.09 -23.67
N ALA A 26 -48.20 5.53 -24.69
CA ALA A 26 -47.30 4.71 -25.48
C ALA A 26 -46.04 4.34 -24.63
N PRO A 27 -45.45 3.16 -24.91
CA PRO A 27 -44.27 2.71 -24.16
C PRO A 27 -43.06 3.68 -24.29
N VAL A 28 -42.36 3.91 -23.18
CA VAL A 28 -41.10 4.65 -23.13
C VAL A 28 -40.01 3.77 -22.52
N THR A 29 -38.90 3.65 -23.19
CA THR A 29 -37.76 2.85 -22.75
C THR A 29 -36.63 3.74 -22.22
N ALA A 30 -36.21 3.49 -20.99
CA ALA A 30 -35.01 4.07 -20.41
C ALA A 30 -33.78 3.23 -20.86
N VAL A 31 -32.89 3.84 -21.65
CA VAL A 31 -31.71 3.19 -22.22
C VAL A 31 -30.48 3.67 -21.46
N ARG A 32 -29.76 2.72 -20.84
CA ARG A 32 -28.54 2.99 -20.09
C ARG A 32 -27.37 3.40 -21.00
N ASN A 33 -26.56 4.34 -20.57
CA ASN A 33 -25.24 4.59 -21.13
C ASN A 33 -24.22 3.55 -20.64
N THR A 34 -23.08 3.46 -21.32
CA THR A 34 -21.96 2.61 -20.88
C THR A 34 -21.54 2.96 -19.45
N GLY A 35 -21.36 1.96 -18.60
CA GLY A 35 -21.00 2.15 -17.19
C GLY A 35 -22.18 2.51 -16.27
N TYR A 36 -23.42 2.40 -16.75
CA TYR A 36 -24.63 2.64 -15.95
C TYR A 36 -25.60 1.46 -16.07
N VAL A 37 -26.48 1.34 -15.06
CA VAL A 37 -27.58 0.39 -15.04
C VAL A 37 -28.86 1.16 -14.71
N PHE A 38 -29.95 0.88 -15.43
CA PHE A 38 -31.25 1.45 -15.07
C PHE A 38 -31.65 0.95 -13.67
N LYS A 39 -32.04 1.86 -12.81
CA LYS A 39 -32.48 1.55 -11.45
C LYS A 39 -34.00 1.47 -11.38
N ASP A 40 -34.63 2.60 -11.55
CA ASP A 40 -36.09 2.76 -11.43
C ASP A 40 -36.55 4.06 -12.09
N TRP A 41 -37.85 4.26 -12.10
CA TRP A 41 -38.46 5.55 -12.32
C TRP A 41 -38.66 6.26 -10.97
N SER A 42 -38.72 7.59 -10.97
CA SER A 42 -38.81 8.40 -9.74
C SER A 42 -40.02 8.10 -8.84
N ASP A 43 -41.01 7.40 -9.35
CA ASP A 43 -42.16 6.89 -8.60
C ASP A 43 -41.96 5.47 -8.05
N GLY A 44 -40.75 4.90 -8.19
CA GLY A 44 -40.36 3.57 -7.70
C GLY A 44 -40.67 2.42 -8.63
N ARG A 45 -41.29 2.64 -9.80
CA ARG A 45 -41.52 1.57 -10.79
C ARG A 45 -40.22 1.13 -11.44
N THR A 46 -40.09 -0.16 -11.73
CA THR A 46 -38.86 -0.77 -12.30
C THR A 46 -39.13 -1.38 -13.69
N ASP A 47 -40.35 -1.31 -14.20
CA ASP A 47 -40.67 -1.79 -15.54
C ASP A 47 -39.99 -0.90 -16.62
N ASN A 48 -39.33 -1.55 -17.54
CA ASN A 48 -38.62 -0.91 -18.65
C ASN A 48 -38.64 -1.84 -19.87
N PRO A 49 -39.40 -1.57 -20.94
CA PRO A 49 -40.19 -0.34 -21.20
C PRO A 49 -41.29 -0.07 -20.19
N ARG A 50 -41.54 1.21 -19.89
CA ARG A 50 -42.68 1.64 -19.07
C ARG A 50 -43.85 2.00 -19.92
N SER A 51 -45.05 1.54 -19.51
CA SER A 51 -46.34 1.99 -20.06
C SER A 51 -47.24 2.43 -18.91
N ASP A 52 -47.87 3.55 -19.05
CA ASP A 52 -48.87 4.09 -18.11
C ASP A 52 -50.26 3.90 -18.67
N LEU A 53 -51.05 3.06 -17.97
CA LEU A 53 -52.39 2.66 -18.40
C LEU A 53 -53.47 3.39 -17.59
N ASN A 54 -54.66 3.64 -18.21
CA ASN A 54 -55.78 4.26 -17.56
C ASN A 54 -55.40 5.58 -16.83
N VAL A 55 -54.74 6.45 -17.55
CA VAL A 55 -54.20 7.71 -17.01
C VAL A 55 -55.35 8.70 -16.74
N THR A 56 -55.55 9.03 -15.47
CA THR A 56 -56.61 9.97 -15.03
C THR A 56 -56.09 11.32 -14.51
N ALA A 57 -54.77 11.51 -14.41
CA ALA A 57 -54.14 12.73 -13.97
C ALA A 57 -52.78 12.90 -14.67
N ASP A 58 -52.25 14.14 -14.61
CA ASP A 58 -50.91 14.43 -15.10
C ASP A 58 -49.86 13.61 -14.34
N LEU A 59 -48.92 13.02 -15.10
CA LEU A 59 -47.82 12.24 -14.58
C LEU A 59 -46.51 12.81 -15.12
N SER A 60 -45.57 13.03 -14.21
CA SER A 60 -44.17 13.38 -14.54
C SER A 60 -43.23 12.47 -13.78
N VAL A 61 -42.39 11.74 -14.51
CA VAL A 61 -41.45 10.77 -13.94
C VAL A 61 -40.10 10.87 -14.62
N THR A 62 -39.05 10.55 -13.85
CA THR A 62 -37.66 10.56 -14.29
C THR A 62 -37.07 9.17 -14.18
N ALA A 63 -36.43 8.67 -15.24
CA ALA A 63 -35.65 7.44 -15.20
C ALA A 63 -34.33 7.70 -14.44
N THR A 64 -34.03 6.86 -13.47
CA THR A 64 -32.79 6.92 -12.67
C THR A 64 -31.84 5.78 -13.01
N PHE A 65 -30.55 6.05 -12.92
CA PHE A 65 -29.52 5.09 -13.25
C PHE A 65 -28.45 5.08 -12.15
N LEU A 66 -27.90 3.89 -11.88
CA LEU A 66 -26.73 3.73 -11.00
C LEU A 66 -25.49 3.53 -11.86
N ARG A 67 -24.39 4.16 -11.46
CA ARG A 67 -23.09 3.95 -12.05
C ARG A 67 -22.51 2.59 -11.60
N THR A 68 -21.83 1.89 -12.50
CA THR A 68 -20.95 0.80 -12.13
C THR A 68 -19.57 1.33 -11.78
N VAL A 69 -18.98 0.83 -10.72
CA VAL A 69 -17.63 1.16 -10.27
C VAL A 69 -16.75 -0.08 -10.31
N THR A 70 -15.46 0.13 -10.45
CA THR A 70 -14.47 -0.95 -10.53
C THR A 70 -13.37 -0.72 -9.50
N LEU A 71 -13.06 -1.76 -8.72
CA LEU A 71 -11.89 -1.85 -7.88
C LEU A 71 -10.83 -2.70 -8.60
N THR A 72 -9.63 -2.18 -8.69
CA THR A 72 -8.48 -2.87 -9.28
C THR A 72 -7.33 -2.88 -8.26
N TYR A 73 -6.93 -4.07 -7.86
CA TYR A 73 -5.83 -4.27 -6.93
C TYR A 73 -4.67 -4.95 -7.65
N THR A 74 -3.47 -4.44 -7.45
CA THR A 74 -2.23 -4.98 -8.00
C THR A 74 -1.21 -5.16 -6.89
N ALA A 75 -0.19 -5.98 -7.11
CA ALA A 75 0.94 -6.16 -6.21
C ALA A 75 2.22 -5.64 -6.87
N SER A 76 3.07 -4.95 -6.10
CA SER A 76 4.45 -4.68 -6.51
C SER A 76 5.29 -5.96 -6.44
N ALA A 77 6.54 -5.91 -6.88
CA ALA A 77 7.48 -7.02 -6.68
C ALA A 77 7.64 -7.33 -5.18
N GLY A 78 7.83 -8.60 -4.85
CA GLY A 78 8.06 -9.07 -3.48
C GLY A 78 6.83 -9.62 -2.77
N GLY A 79 5.66 -9.65 -3.42
CA GLY A 79 4.46 -10.26 -2.85
C GLY A 79 3.38 -10.56 -3.87
N THR A 80 2.26 -11.07 -3.39
CA THR A 80 1.06 -11.43 -4.17
C THR A 80 -0.20 -10.93 -3.48
N LEU A 81 -1.34 -11.08 -4.14
CA LEU A 81 -2.65 -10.79 -3.56
C LEU A 81 -3.49 -12.06 -3.48
N GLU A 82 -4.26 -12.16 -2.41
CA GLU A 82 -5.34 -13.14 -2.25
C GLU A 82 -6.69 -12.43 -2.24
N GLY A 83 -7.71 -13.04 -2.86
CA GLY A 83 -9.04 -12.47 -3.03
C GLY A 83 -9.32 -12.07 -4.48
N VAL A 84 -10.43 -11.37 -4.70
CA VAL A 84 -10.86 -10.91 -6.03
C VAL A 84 -10.18 -9.56 -6.33
N THR A 85 -9.19 -9.57 -7.20
CA THR A 85 -8.36 -8.38 -7.49
C THR A 85 -8.98 -7.43 -8.51
N LEU A 86 -9.99 -7.86 -9.25
CA LEU A 86 -10.79 -7.02 -10.15
C LEU A 86 -12.27 -7.23 -9.81
N GLN A 87 -12.89 -6.20 -9.24
CA GLN A 87 -14.27 -6.24 -8.79
C GLN A 87 -15.07 -5.16 -9.54
N SER A 88 -16.29 -5.49 -9.98
CA SER A 88 -17.18 -4.52 -10.63
C SER A 88 -18.58 -4.68 -10.08
N PHE A 89 -19.16 -3.60 -9.56
CA PHE A 89 -20.47 -3.59 -8.92
C PHE A 89 -21.11 -2.18 -9.01
N LEU A 90 -22.33 -2.05 -8.51
CA LEU A 90 -23.03 -0.78 -8.47
C LEU A 90 -22.40 0.14 -7.40
N GLN A 91 -22.29 1.43 -7.71
CA GLN A 91 -21.83 2.45 -6.75
C GLN A 91 -22.63 2.39 -5.44
N GLY A 92 -21.97 2.69 -4.32
CA GLY A 92 -22.55 2.67 -2.97
C GLY A 92 -22.59 1.25 -2.36
N LEU A 93 -21.99 0.25 -2.99
CA LEU A 93 -21.79 -1.07 -2.41
C LEU A 93 -20.35 -1.24 -1.95
N ASP A 94 -20.15 -2.25 -1.11
CA ASP A 94 -18.86 -2.61 -0.56
C ASP A 94 -18.10 -3.59 -1.47
N GLY A 95 -16.80 -3.38 -1.57
CA GLY A 95 -15.88 -4.34 -2.16
C GLY A 95 -15.63 -5.55 -1.25
N THR A 96 -15.31 -6.70 -1.85
CA THR A 96 -14.85 -7.86 -1.08
C THR A 96 -13.39 -7.67 -0.67
N PRO A 97 -12.99 -8.17 0.53
CA PRO A 97 -11.62 -8.00 1.03
C PRO A 97 -10.56 -8.58 0.11
N VAL A 98 -9.40 -7.90 0.05
CA VAL A 98 -8.19 -8.36 -0.64
C VAL A 98 -7.03 -8.32 0.34
N THR A 99 -6.27 -9.42 0.41
CA THR A 99 -5.12 -9.58 1.31
C THR A 99 -3.83 -9.46 0.53
N ALA A 100 -2.94 -8.58 0.99
CA ALA A 100 -1.57 -8.50 0.51
C ALA A 100 -0.72 -9.56 1.22
N VAL A 101 -0.12 -10.48 0.44
CA VAL A 101 0.68 -11.60 0.95
C VAL A 101 2.15 -11.38 0.58
N PRO A 102 3.01 -11.04 1.56
CA PRO A 102 4.44 -10.91 1.31
C PRO A 102 5.07 -12.24 0.88
N GLY A 103 6.01 -12.17 -0.06
CA GLY A 103 6.90 -13.27 -0.40
C GLY A 103 7.97 -13.48 0.68
N GLU A 104 8.76 -14.55 0.54
CA GLU A 104 9.88 -14.84 1.45
C GLU A 104 10.89 -13.68 1.45
N GLY A 105 11.28 -13.21 2.63
CA GLY A 105 12.18 -12.08 2.81
C GLY A 105 11.58 -10.70 2.50
N PHE A 106 10.26 -10.59 2.41
CA PHE A 106 9.56 -9.33 2.21
C PHE A 106 8.52 -9.07 3.29
N ILE A 107 8.14 -7.81 3.45
CA ILE A 107 6.97 -7.40 4.25
C ILE A 107 6.05 -6.55 3.41
N PHE A 108 4.75 -6.59 3.71
CA PHE A 108 3.79 -5.59 3.24
C PHE A 108 4.01 -4.28 4.00
N VAL A 109 4.05 -3.17 3.28
CA VAL A 109 4.22 -1.83 3.86
C VAL A 109 2.89 -1.10 3.89
N ASP A 110 2.34 -0.86 2.73
CA ASP A 110 1.11 -0.11 2.53
C ASP A 110 0.48 -0.38 1.16
N TRP A 111 -0.68 0.20 0.95
CA TRP A 111 -1.27 0.37 -0.37
C TRP A 111 -0.84 1.72 -0.95
N SER A 112 -0.77 1.84 -2.27
CA SER A 112 -0.28 3.04 -2.98
C SER A 112 -1.05 4.33 -2.66
N ASP A 113 -2.19 4.24 -1.99
CA ASP A 113 -2.96 5.37 -1.45
C ASP A 113 -2.64 5.68 0.03
N GLY A 114 -1.63 5.00 0.61
CA GLY A 114 -1.16 5.19 1.97
C GLY A 114 -1.91 4.41 3.05
N ARG A 115 -2.91 3.59 2.69
CA ARG A 115 -3.59 2.71 3.66
C ARG A 115 -2.68 1.54 4.04
N THR A 116 -2.77 1.11 5.31
CA THR A 116 -1.95 0.01 5.87
C THR A 116 -2.78 -1.19 6.32
N ASP A 117 -4.10 -1.12 6.19
CA ASP A 117 -4.98 -2.23 6.54
C ASP A 117 -4.76 -3.42 5.61
N ASN A 118 -4.62 -4.59 6.20
CA ASN A 118 -4.43 -5.85 5.51
C ASN A 118 -5.12 -6.99 6.31
N PRO A 119 -6.21 -7.60 5.82
CA PRO A 119 -6.85 -7.38 4.51
C PRO A 119 -7.43 -5.97 4.33
N ARG A 120 -7.42 -5.48 3.08
CA ARG A 120 -8.07 -4.23 2.69
C ARG A 120 -9.52 -4.47 2.29
N SER A 121 -10.41 -3.61 2.77
CA SER A 121 -11.80 -3.53 2.30
C SER A 121 -12.12 -2.09 1.91
N ASP A 122 -12.72 -1.90 0.74
CA ASP A 122 -13.22 -0.61 0.30
C ASP A 122 -14.75 -0.61 0.43
N LEU A 123 -15.26 0.29 1.27
CA LEU A 123 -16.68 0.36 1.64
C LEU A 123 -17.34 1.57 0.98
N ASP A 124 -18.66 1.48 0.73
CA ASP A 124 -19.48 2.54 0.13
C ASP A 124 -18.82 3.16 -1.11
N VAL A 125 -18.39 2.32 -2.05
CA VAL A 125 -17.54 2.72 -3.18
C VAL A 125 -18.36 3.52 -4.19
N THR A 126 -18.05 4.80 -4.33
CA THR A 126 -18.73 5.72 -5.26
C THR A 126 -17.95 6.03 -6.53
N GLU A 127 -16.63 5.73 -6.54
CA GLU A 127 -15.71 5.99 -7.65
C GLU A 127 -14.84 4.74 -7.93
N ASN A 128 -14.25 4.68 -9.11
CA ASN A 128 -13.27 3.63 -9.42
C ASN A 128 -12.04 3.78 -8.52
N VAL A 129 -11.53 2.66 -8.00
CA VAL A 129 -10.31 2.61 -7.19
C VAL A 129 -9.30 1.71 -7.89
N THR A 130 -8.06 2.19 -7.99
CA THR A 130 -6.92 1.40 -8.47
C THR A 130 -5.78 1.59 -7.49
N VAL A 131 -5.33 0.51 -6.88
CA VAL A 131 -4.27 0.55 -5.86
C VAL A 131 -3.32 -0.62 -6.02
N THR A 132 -2.09 -0.40 -5.57
CA THR A 132 -1.01 -1.40 -5.56
C THR A 132 -0.58 -1.66 -4.12
N ALA A 133 -0.50 -2.93 -3.73
CA ALA A 133 0.14 -3.34 -2.49
C ALA A 133 1.67 -3.20 -2.64
N ASN A 134 2.31 -2.46 -1.75
CA ASN A 134 3.73 -2.22 -1.74
C ASN A 134 4.42 -3.17 -0.76
N PHE A 135 5.48 -3.81 -1.25
CA PHE A 135 6.32 -4.72 -0.46
C PHE A 135 7.75 -4.22 -0.44
N VAL A 136 8.45 -4.41 0.67
CA VAL A 136 9.86 -4.10 0.82
C VAL A 136 10.62 -5.34 1.27
N ALA A 137 11.82 -5.55 0.73
CA ALA A 137 12.72 -6.62 1.18
C ALA A 137 13.19 -6.35 2.61
N GLN A 138 13.40 -7.41 3.38
CA GLN A 138 14.08 -7.38 4.68
C GLN A 138 15.42 -8.06 4.58
N PHE A 139 16.41 -7.50 5.29
CA PHE A 139 17.77 -8.02 5.35
C PHE A 139 18.19 -8.23 6.79
N THR A 140 19.04 -9.23 6.99
CA THR A 140 19.62 -9.57 8.28
C THR A 140 21.04 -9.02 8.38
N LEU A 141 21.32 -8.28 9.46
CA LEU A 141 22.65 -7.85 9.83
C LEU A 141 23.12 -8.74 11.01
N ALA A 142 24.23 -9.43 10.83
CA ALA A 142 24.81 -10.33 11.84
C ALA A 142 26.25 -9.87 12.17
N TYR A 143 26.47 -9.55 13.43
CA TYR A 143 27.77 -9.10 13.94
C TYR A 143 28.30 -10.10 14.95
N THR A 144 29.50 -10.63 14.73
CA THR A 144 30.16 -11.62 15.60
C THR A 144 31.45 -11.02 16.16
N ALA A 145 31.71 -11.25 17.43
CA ALA A 145 33.03 -10.98 18.00
C ALA A 145 33.99 -12.13 17.70
N GLY A 146 35.18 -11.80 17.25
CA GLY A 146 36.31 -12.74 17.27
C GLY A 146 36.83 -12.96 18.69
N SER A 147 37.93 -13.75 18.83
CA SER A 147 38.57 -13.97 20.13
C SER A 147 39.14 -12.65 20.69
N ASN A 148 39.15 -12.51 22.02
CA ASN A 148 39.70 -11.38 22.77
C ASN A 148 38.95 -10.09 22.66
N GLY A 149 37.61 -10.18 22.55
CA GLY A 149 36.73 -9.05 22.61
C GLY A 149 35.26 -9.43 22.55
N SER A 150 34.40 -8.47 22.61
CA SER A 150 32.94 -8.60 22.60
C SER A 150 32.31 -7.53 21.69
N ILE A 151 31.00 -7.63 21.48
CA ILE A 151 30.23 -6.59 20.80
C ILE A 151 29.14 -6.10 21.75
N THR A 152 28.96 -4.77 21.81
CA THR A 152 27.80 -4.14 22.44
C THR A 152 26.88 -3.59 21.38
N GLY A 153 25.58 -3.60 21.67
CA GLY A 153 24.50 -3.30 20.70
C GLY A 153 23.80 -4.57 20.23
N ALA A 154 22.88 -4.45 19.28
CA ALA A 154 22.11 -5.57 18.73
C ALA A 154 22.97 -6.34 17.72
N THR A 155 23.47 -7.53 18.10
CA THR A 155 24.33 -8.36 17.24
C THR A 155 23.59 -9.04 16.11
N THR A 156 22.27 -9.10 16.15
CA THR A 156 21.40 -9.52 15.04
C THR A 156 20.31 -8.48 14.89
N GLN A 157 20.15 -7.98 13.68
CA GLN A 157 19.14 -6.96 13.35
C GLN A 157 18.42 -7.37 12.07
N ILE A 158 17.14 -7.08 11.98
CA ILE A 158 16.36 -7.17 10.75
C ILE A 158 15.98 -5.76 10.34
N VAL A 159 16.36 -5.37 9.13
CA VAL A 159 16.11 -4.02 8.60
C VAL A 159 15.41 -4.10 7.26
N ASN A 160 14.60 -3.09 6.97
CA ASN A 160 13.97 -2.96 5.66
C ASN A 160 15.01 -2.47 4.63
N GLY A 161 14.87 -2.92 3.39
CA GLY A 161 15.74 -2.49 2.30
C GLY A 161 15.80 -0.96 2.19
N GLY A 162 17.00 -0.43 2.09
CA GLY A 162 17.29 1.01 2.07
C GLY A 162 17.31 1.70 3.44
N SER A 163 17.00 0.98 4.52
CA SER A 163 17.09 1.52 5.89
C SER A 163 18.47 1.28 6.50
N ASP A 164 18.77 2.01 7.55
CA ASP A 164 20.02 1.87 8.31
C ASP A 164 19.86 0.86 9.44
N GLY A 165 20.97 0.15 9.73
CA GLY A 165 21.09 -0.65 10.94
C GLY A 165 21.34 0.22 12.17
N SER A 166 21.12 -0.35 13.35
CA SER A 166 21.54 0.27 14.61
C SER A 166 23.05 0.07 14.84
N ALA A 167 23.70 1.06 15.41
CA ALA A 167 25.13 0.99 15.69
C ALA A 167 25.51 -0.16 16.63
N VAL A 168 26.62 -0.84 16.32
CA VAL A 168 27.29 -1.83 17.16
C VAL A 168 28.72 -1.40 17.47
N THR A 169 29.20 -1.69 18.66
CA THR A 169 30.56 -1.34 19.08
C THR A 169 31.34 -2.61 19.40
N ALA A 170 32.47 -2.78 18.74
CA ALA A 170 33.44 -3.80 19.08
C ALA A 170 34.25 -3.35 20.31
N VAL A 171 34.23 -4.16 21.36
CA VAL A 171 34.87 -3.87 22.66
C VAL A 171 35.99 -4.88 22.87
N PRO A 172 37.27 -4.45 22.79
CA PRO A 172 38.42 -5.33 23.07
C PRO A 172 38.48 -5.76 24.55
N ASP A 173 38.99 -6.95 24.79
CA ASP A 173 39.41 -7.38 26.14
C ASP A 173 40.65 -6.60 26.59
N ALA A 174 40.99 -6.69 27.88
CA ALA A 174 42.20 -6.09 28.43
C ALA A 174 43.42 -6.52 27.61
N GLU A 175 44.38 -5.59 27.34
CA GLU A 175 45.57 -5.80 26.56
C GLU A 175 45.39 -6.08 25.06
N PHE A 176 44.15 -5.94 24.54
CA PHE A 176 43.84 -6.08 23.12
C PHE A 176 43.32 -4.76 22.56
N GLY A 177 43.39 -4.58 21.25
CA GLY A 177 42.83 -3.48 20.50
C GLY A 177 41.95 -4.00 19.35
N PHE A 178 40.90 -3.25 18.99
CA PHE A 178 40.09 -3.51 17.79
C PHE A 178 40.97 -3.23 16.55
N VAL A 179 40.97 -4.15 15.60
CA VAL A 179 41.71 -4.07 14.34
C VAL A 179 40.81 -3.64 13.19
N GLY A 180 39.65 -4.26 13.10
CA GLY A 180 38.70 -4.03 12.02
C GLY A 180 37.66 -5.15 11.93
N TRP A 181 36.73 -4.97 11.02
CA TRP A 181 35.72 -5.96 10.68
C TRP A 181 36.20 -6.84 9.52
N SER A 182 35.67 -8.03 9.40
CA SER A 182 36.07 -9.01 8.39
C SER A 182 35.88 -8.57 6.94
N ASP A 183 35.06 -7.54 6.69
CA ASP A 183 34.86 -6.92 5.41
C ASP A 183 35.84 -5.75 5.12
N GLY A 184 36.80 -5.50 6.02
CA GLY A 184 37.83 -4.49 5.90
C GLY A 184 37.46 -3.11 6.46
N ARG A 185 36.26 -2.90 6.97
CA ARG A 185 35.88 -1.64 7.66
C ARG A 185 36.59 -1.56 9.01
N THR A 186 36.89 -0.31 9.40
CA THR A 186 37.60 -0.02 10.67
C THR A 186 36.85 0.92 11.59
N ASP A 187 35.67 1.37 11.17
CA ASP A 187 34.81 2.22 11.99
C ASP A 187 34.29 1.48 13.22
N ASN A 188 34.38 2.14 14.36
CA ASN A 188 33.91 1.62 15.65
C ASN A 188 33.49 2.80 16.54
N PRO A 189 32.16 2.99 16.80
CA PRO A 189 31.05 2.13 16.43
C PRO A 189 30.82 1.98 14.92
N ARG A 190 30.30 0.82 14.50
CA ARG A 190 29.88 0.55 13.12
C ARG A 190 28.38 0.73 12.96
N THR A 191 27.98 1.40 11.89
CA THR A 191 26.59 1.44 11.39
C THR A 191 26.61 1.03 9.92
N ASP A 192 25.74 0.13 9.53
CA ASP A 192 25.50 -0.21 8.13
C ASP A 192 24.32 0.62 7.62
N GLU A 193 24.58 1.50 6.67
CA GLU A 193 23.62 2.49 6.14
C GLU A 193 23.04 2.00 4.80
N ALA A 194 21.79 2.39 4.50
CA ALA A 194 21.06 2.08 3.26
C ALA A 194 21.20 0.60 2.84
N VAL A 195 20.90 -0.30 3.75
CA VAL A 195 21.14 -1.75 3.63
C VAL A 195 20.31 -2.31 2.47
N ASN A 196 21.00 -2.98 1.52
CA ASN A 196 20.39 -3.58 0.34
C ASN A 196 20.79 -5.06 0.16
N GLY A 197 21.23 -5.72 1.23
CA GLY A 197 21.62 -7.13 1.28
C GLY A 197 21.96 -7.56 2.69
N ASP A 198 21.99 -8.86 2.93
CA ASP A 198 22.41 -9.40 4.22
C ASP A 198 23.88 -9.04 4.52
N VAL A 199 24.16 -8.72 5.78
CA VAL A 199 25.49 -8.42 6.28
C VAL A 199 25.86 -9.45 7.34
N SER A 200 27.02 -10.09 7.19
CA SER A 200 27.56 -11.00 8.19
C SER A 200 29.06 -10.71 8.37
N VAL A 201 29.43 -10.13 9.51
CA VAL A 201 30.77 -9.65 9.74
C VAL A 201 31.28 -10.02 11.15
N THR A 202 32.61 -10.19 11.26
CA THR A 202 33.28 -10.51 12.51
C THR A 202 34.25 -9.42 12.87
N ALA A 203 34.19 -8.92 14.11
CA ALA A 203 35.18 -8.01 14.68
C ALA A 203 36.46 -8.76 15.00
N THR A 204 37.60 -8.21 14.63
CA THR A 204 38.92 -8.79 14.87
C THR A 204 39.69 -7.95 15.90
N PHE A 205 40.37 -8.61 16.80
CA PHE A 205 41.15 -8.00 17.86
C PHE A 205 42.59 -8.53 17.85
N ALA A 206 43.57 -7.65 18.18
CA ALA A 206 44.96 -8.04 18.27
C ALA A 206 45.58 -7.49 19.58
N PRO A 207 46.65 -8.10 20.09
CA PRO A 207 47.35 -7.56 21.26
C PRO A 207 47.73 -6.09 21.10
N ALA A 208 47.38 -5.30 22.09
CA ALA A 208 47.77 -3.88 22.13
C ALA A 208 49.23 -3.77 22.57
N VAL A 209 50.02 -2.93 21.89
CA VAL A 209 51.38 -2.58 22.26
C VAL A 209 51.41 -1.16 22.79
N SER A 210 52.03 -0.95 23.96
CA SER A 210 52.27 0.36 24.52
C SER A 210 53.57 0.93 23.99
N LEU A 211 53.50 2.12 23.43
CA LEU A 211 54.66 2.92 23.07
C LEU A 211 54.83 4.01 24.15
N THR A 212 55.94 3.95 24.88
CA THR A 212 56.23 4.99 25.87
C THR A 212 57.38 5.87 25.36
N TYR A 213 57.10 7.15 25.26
CA TYR A 213 58.11 8.16 24.90
C TYR A 213 58.49 8.93 26.15
N THR A 214 59.79 9.07 26.40
CA THR A 214 60.30 9.89 27.49
C THR A 214 61.17 11.00 26.93
N ALA A 215 60.98 12.23 27.41
CA ALA A 215 61.91 13.31 27.09
C ALA A 215 63.21 13.12 27.84
N GLY A 216 64.34 13.32 27.18
CA GLY A 216 65.65 13.42 27.84
C GLY A 216 65.80 14.72 28.68
N PRO A 217 66.88 14.83 29.44
CA PRO A 217 67.10 16.04 30.21
C PRO A 217 67.16 17.29 29.32
N ASN A 218 66.43 18.31 29.74
CA ASN A 218 66.28 19.60 29.03
C ASN A 218 65.40 19.56 27.76
N GLY A 219 64.58 18.57 27.59
CA GLY A 219 63.62 18.49 26.49
C GLY A 219 62.18 18.28 26.99
N THR A 220 61.18 18.61 26.14
CA THR A 220 59.77 18.29 26.35
C THR A 220 59.21 17.53 25.14
N LEU A 221 58.23 16.65 25.35
CA LEU A 221 57.49 16.03 24.29
C LEU A 221 56.20 16.82 24.04
N SER A 222 55.84 16.97 22.78
CA SER A 222 54.55 17.53 22.37
C SER A 222 53.82 16.52 21.49
N GLY A 223 52.55 16.29 21.78
CA GLY A 223 51.74 15.28 21.15
C GLY A 223 51.15 14.29 22.17
N ASN A 224 50.41 13.27 21.68
CA ASN A 224 49.96 12.18 22.55
C ASN A 224 51.15 11.30 22.92
N THR A 225 51.47 11.24 24.21
CA THR A 225 52.60 10.47 24.78
C THR A 225 52.09 9.24 25.50
#